data_65e4c598f483b3eab7a1cea225258cb3
#
_entry.id   65e4c598f483b3eab7a1cea225258cb3
#
_cell.length_a   1.000
_cell.length_b   1.000
_cell.length_c   1.000
_cell.angle_alpha   90.00
_cell.angle_beta   90.00
_cell.angle_gamma   90.00
#
_symmetry.space_group_name_H-M   'P 1'
#
loop_
_entity.id
_entity.type
_entity.pdbx_description
1 polymer ?
#
loop_
_entity_poly.entity_id
_entity_poly.type
_entity_poly.pdbx_seq_one_letter_code
_entity_poly.pdbx_strand_id
1 'polypeptide(L)'
;ENNTNLLQLRLQDEMLSHTIKMTKFQYIPTLSASFAYNYMAMGNTFDMNWNPYSVVALSLNIPIFDGFSKRNNIRQYQKTQDILRLSIEDTERNLNIALENYRDKMNTSVKRYTAAESTLEMAQKSYNISEKMYELGKATLVELNDAQLALTQAQLTMSQAIYQYMTNKAAIDELMGVEYITEENNSDNQ
;
A
#
# COMPACT_ATOMS: atom_id res chain seq x y z
N GLU A 1 -6.34 9.43 3.30
CA GLU A 1 -5.05 9.86 3.90
C GLU A 1 -4.14 8.69 4.30
N ASN A 2 -4.69 7.49 4.53
CA ASN A 2 -3.94 6.31 4.98
C ASN A 2 -3.50 5.37 3.83
N ASN A 3 -3.71 5.74 2.58
CA ASN A 3 -3.28 4.92 1.46
C ASN A 3 -1.75 4.77 1.45
N THR A 4 -1.27 3.53 1.46
CA THR A 4 0.15 3.19 1.59
C THR A 4 1.01 3.80 0.48
N ASN A 5 0.50 3.83 -0.77
CA ASN A 5 1.22 4.41 -1.89
C ASN A 5 1.40 5.92 -1.73
N LEU A 6 0.36 6.63 -1.26
CA LEU A 6 0.41 8.06 -1.00
C LEU A 6 1.36 8.38 0.16
N LEU A 7 1.31 7.58 1.23
CA LEU A 7 2.21 7.71 2.37
C LEU A 7 3.68 7.51 1.95
N GLN A 8 3.95 6.50 1.12
CA GLN A 8 5.28 6.24 0.59
C GLN A 8 5.82 7.43 -0.22
N LEU A 9 5.01 8.02 -1.09
CA LEU A 9 5.41 9.20 -1.87
C LEU A 9 5.68 10.41 -0.98
N ARG A 10 4.88 10.64 0.05
CA ARG A 10 5.10 11.72 1.03
C ARG A 10 6.39 11.53 1.82
N LEU A 11 6.69 10.30 2.25
CA LEU A 11 7.97 9.98 2.91
C LEU A 11 9.16 10.19 1.97
N GLN A 12 9.03 9.90 0.68
CA GLN A 12 10.06 10.19 -0.31
C GLN A 12 10.28 11.72 -0.47
N ASP A 13 9.23 12.55 -0.46
CA ASP A 13 9.36 14.02 -0.47
C ASP A 13 10.11 14.53 0.77
N GLU A 14 9.81 13.97 1.94
CA GLU A 14 10.50 14.28 3.18
C GLU A 14 12.00 13.90 3.12
N MET A 15 12.31 12.68 2.68
CA MET A 15 13.69 12.21 2.48
C MET A 15 14.47 13.13 1.54
N LEU A 16 13.84 13.55 0.43
CA LEU A 16 14.46 14.45 -0.53
C LEU A 16 14.67 15.87 0.07
N SER A 17 13.75 16.34 0.89
CA SER A 17 13.90 17.58 1.66
C SER A 17 15.11 17.51 2.61
N HIS A 18 15.32 16.39 3.30
CA HIS A 18 16.50 16.16 4.13
C HIS A 18 17.77 16.09 3.29
N THR A 19 17.75 15.46 2.13
CA THR A 19 18.88 15.39 1.19
C THR A 19 19.31 16.80 0.73
N ILE A 20 18.34 17.65 0.40
CA ILE A 20 18.59 19.07 0.05
C ILE A 20 19.25 19.80 1.23
N LYS A 21 18.76 19.62 2.45
CA LYS A 21 19.35 20.21 3.65
C LYS A 21 20.78 19.72 3.86
N MET A 22 21.03 18.42 3.79
CA MET A 22 22.37 17.84 3.92
C MET A 22 23.33 18.39 2.86
N THR A 23 22.88 18.54 1.62
CA THR A 23 23.73 19.12 0.54
C THR A 23 24.03 20.59 0.83
N LYS A 24 23.10 21.36 1.42
CA LYS A 24 23.36 22.72 1.88
C LYS A 24 24.40 22.76 3.01
N PHE A 25 24.38 21.80 3.93
CA PHE A 25 25.37 21.72 5.01
C PHE A 25 26.78 21.42 4.51
N GLN A 26 26.96 20.88 3.31
CA GLN A 26 28.29 20.70 2.71
C GLN A 26 29.02 22.01 2.37
N TYR A 27 28.38 23.16 2.47
CA TYR A 27 29.05 24.46 2.41
C TYR A 27 29.73 24.86 3.73
N ILE A 28 29.37 24.20 4.83
CA ILE A 28 29.93 24.50 6.17
C ILE A 28 31.30 23.79 6.28
N PRO A 29 32.32 24.43 6.89
CA PRO A 29 33.59 23.78 7.22
C PRO A 29 33.38 22.54 8.07
N THR A 30 34.08 21.46 7.74
CA THR A 30 34.09 20.22 8.53
C THR A 30 35.34 20.10 9.34
N LEU A 31 35.18 19.88 10.65
CA LEU A 31 36.24 19.60 11.59
C LEU A 31 36.20 18.11 11.93
N SER A 32 37.31 17.40 11.72
CA SER A 32 37.45 16.01 12.10
C SER A 32 38.66 15.81 13.02
N ALA A 33 38.49 15.00 14.04
CA ALA A 33 39.57 14.55 14.92
C ALA A 33 39.69 13.03 14.78
N SER A 34 40.92 12.54 14.61
CA SER A 34 41.19 11.12 14.56
C SER A 34 42.30 10.75 15.55
N PHE A 35 42.13 9.60 16.19
CA PHE A 35 43.13 8.97 17.03
C PHE A 35 43.38 7.59 16.49
N ALA A 36 44.68 7.28 16.25
CA ALA A 36 45.11 5.96 15.84
C ALA A 36 46.22 5.47 16.77
N TYR A 37 46.09 4.25 17.25
CA TYR A 37 47.11 3.57 18.01
C TYR A 37 47.61 2.39 17.17
N ASN A 38 48.90 2.40 16.86
CA ASN A 38 49.52 1.46 15.94
C ASN A 38 50.72 0.77 16.57
N TYR A 39 50.91 -0.47 16.20
CA TYR A 39 52.15 -1.20 16.45
C TYR A 39 52.90 -1.33 15.13
N MET A 40 54.15 -0.87 15.09
CA MET A 40 55.01 -1.02 13.92
C MET A 40 56.23 -1.85 14.31
N ALA A 41 56.47 -2.92 13.55
CA ALA A 41 57.69 -3.68 13.67
C ALA A 41 58.77 -2.99 12.85
N MET A 42 59.84 -2.56 13.51
CA MET A 42 61.08 -2.06 12.86
C MET A 42 62.22 -3.01 13.16
N GLY A 43 62.83 -3.57 12.13
CA GLY A 43 64.00 -4.44 12.27
C GLY A 43 64.32 -5.25 11.01
N ASN A 44 65.51 -5.82 10.94
CA ASN A 44 65.88 -6.79 9.92
C ASN A 44 65.25 -8.17 10.23
N THR A 45 65.23 -9.05 9.26
CA THR A 45 64.48 -10.31 9.15
C THR A 45 64.49 -11.25 10.38
N PHE A 46 65.39 -11.05 11.36
CA PHE A 46 65.49 -11.88 12.57
C PHE A 46 65.34 -11.14 13.91
N ASP A 47 65.18 -9.80 13.92
CA ASP A 47 65.04 -9.03 15.15
C ASP A 47 63.94 -7.98 14.98
N MET A 48 62.67 -8.43 15.11
CA MET A 48 61.47 -7.56 15.00
C MET A 48 61.18 -6.93 16.35
N ASN A 49 61.52 -5.67 16.51
CA ASN A 49 61.15 -4.89 17.69
C ASN A 49 59.81 -4.17 17.42
N TRP A 50 58.76 -4.51 18.16
CA TRP A 50 57.44 -3.91 18.06
C TRP A 50 57.38 -2.64 18.88
N ASN A 51 57.32 -1.49 18.23
CA ASN A 51 57.19 -0.21 18.89
C ASN A 51 55.76 0.33 18.75
N PRO A 52 55.04 0.55 19.86
CA PRO A 52 53.76 1.19 19.82
C PRO A 52 53.94 2.69 19.57
N TYR A 53 53.11 3.25 18.73
CA TYR A 53 52.99 4.71 18.57
C TYR A 53 51.54 5.12 18.46
N SER A 54 51.25 6.31 18.96
CA SER A 54 49.92 6.92 18.84
C SER A 54 50.00 8.17 17.96
N VAL A 55 48.96 8.35 17.13
CA VAL A 55 48.83 9.52 16.28
C VAL A 55 47.49 10.18 16.62
N VAL A 56 47.53 11.47 16.94
CA VAL A 56 46.37 12.33 17.05
C VAL A 56 46.41 13.31 15.89
N ALA A 57 45.37 13.34 15.06
CA ALA A 57 45.28 14.30 13.97
C ALA A 57 43.98 15.10 14.07
N LEU A 58 44.05 16.41 13.88
CA LEU A 58 42.96 17.34 13.77
C LEU A 58 42.96 17.91 12.35
N SER A 59 41.85 17.74 11.62
CA SER A 59 41.74 18.21 10.24
C SER A 59 40.54 19.14 10.10
N LEU A 60 40.76 20.34 9.56
CA LEU A 60 39.74 21.31 9.21
C LEU A 60 39.70 21.43 7.68
N ASN A 61 38.54 21.07 7.11
CA ASN A 61 38.30 21.19 5.67
C ASN A 61 37.30 22.32 5.40
N ILE A 62 37.75 23.32 4.64
CA ILE A 62 36.95 24.50 4.27
C ILE A 62 36.78 24.50 2.76
N PRO A 63 35.58 24.15 2.22
CA PRO A 63 35.35 24.18 0.78
C PRO A 63 35.18 25.61 0.28
N ILE A 64 36.19 26.16 -0.40
CA ILE A 64 36.17 27.54 -0.91
C ILE A 64 35.45 27.62 -2.25
N PHE A 65 35.71 26.69 -3.16
CA PHE A 65 35.12 26.65 -4.50
C PHE A 65 35.05 25.20 -5.02
N ASP A 66 33.90 24.81 -5.55
CA ASP A 66 33.62 23.46 -6.06
C ASP A 66 33.12 23.45 -7.52
N GLY A 67 33.38 24.54 -8.27
CA GLY A 67 32.90 24.64 -9.65
C GLY A 67 31.36 24.68 -9.77
N PHE A 68 30.65 25.20 -8.78
CA PHE A 68 29.17 25.23 -8.70
C PHE A 68 28.49 23.86 -8.60
N SER A 69 29.25 22.80 -8.37
CA SER A 69 28.71 21.42 -8.29
C SER A 69 27.60 21.30 -7.25
N LYS A 70 27.84 21.76 -6.02
CA LYS A 70 26.83 21.73 -4.94
C LYS A 70 25.58 22.52 -5.29
N ARG A 71 25.72 23.71 -5.90
CA ARG A 71 24.58 24.53 -6.33
C ARG A 71 23.74 23.81 -7.38
N ASN A 72 24.39 23.18 -8.35
CA ASN A 72 23.70 22.43 -9.41
C ASN A 72 23.03 21.18 -8.84
N ASN A 73 23.65 20.46 -7.91
CA ASN A 73 23.05 19.32 -7.23
C ASN A 73 21.82 19.73 -6.42
N ILE A 74 21.88 20.84 -5.68
CA ILE A 74 20.70 21.36 -4.96
C ILE A 74 19.56 21.67 -5.95
N ARG A 75 19.85 22.32 -7.09
CA ARG A 75 18.83 22.60 -8.12
C ARG A 75 18.25 21.31 -8.71
N GLN A 76 19.08 20.32 -8.93
CA GLN A 76 18.63 19.02 -9.41
C GLN A 76 17.69 18.36 -8.43
N TYR A 77 18.05 18.30 -7.15
CA TYR A 77 17.18 17.74 -6.09
C TYR A 77 15.87 18.54 -5.94
N GLN A 78 15.92 19.86 -6.03
CA GLN A 78 14.70 20.69 -6.03
C GLN A 78 13.79 20.35 -7.20
N LYS A 79 14.33 20.15 -8.42
CA LYS A 79 13.54 19.74 -9.59
C LYS A 79 12.97 18.33 -9.45
N THR A 80 13.74 17.41 -8.88
CA THR A 80 13.24 16.07 -8.56
C THR A 80 12.12 16.15 -7.52
N GLN A 81 12.21 17.03 -6.53
CA GLN A 81 11.16 17.29 -5.56
C GLN A 81 9.89 17.87 -6.19
N ASP A 82 10.03 18.82 -7.13
CA ASP A 82 8.91 19.36 -7.90
C ASP A 82 8.16 18.23 -8.65
N ILE A 83 8.91 17.35 -9.33
CA ILE A 83 8.34 16.18 -10.06
C ILE A 83 7.62 15.25 -9.07
N LEU A 84 8.22 14.96 -7.94
CA LEU A 84 7.62 14.09 -6.92
C LEU A 84 6.32 14.66 -6.36
N ARG A 85 6.25 15.97 -6.14
CA ARG A 85 5.02 16.66 -5.69
C ARG A 85 3.90 16.59 -6.72
N LEU A 86 4.23 16.74 -8.00
CA LEU A 86 3.26 16.55 -9.08
C LEU A 86 2.76 15.08 -9.13
N SER A 87 3.65 14.12 -8.89
CA SER A 87 3.27 12.70 -8.79
C SER A 87 2.34 12.42 -7.60
N ILE A 88 2.56 13.09 -6.44
CA ILE A 88 1.66 13.01 -5.30
C ILE A 88 0.28 13.56 -5.66
N GLU A 89 0.21 14.74 -6.27
CA GLU A 89 -1.04 15.37 -6.69
C GLU A 89 -1.80 14.50 -7.70
N ASP A 90 -1.10 13.92 -8.67
CA ASP A 90 -1.71 13.01 -9.66
C ASP A 90 -2.23 11.73 -9.00
N THR A 91 -1.47 11.15 -8.06
CA THR A 91 -1.88 9.99 -7.29
C THR A 91 -3.12 10.30 -6.45
N GLU A 92 -3.16 11.44 -5.75
CA GLU A 92 -4.34 11.89 -4.99
C GLU A 92 -5.57 12.04 -5.88
N ARG A 93 -5.42 12.62 -7.08
CA ARG A 93 -6.49 12.76 -8.06
C ARG A 93 -7.02 11.40 -8.52
N ASN A 94 -6.11 10.47 -8.85
CA ASN A 94 -6.46 9.13 -9.30
C ASN A 94 -7.16 8.32 -8.20
N LEU A 95 -6.73 8.45 -6.94
CA LEU A 95 -7.38 7.82 -5.80
C LEU A 95 -8.80 8.36 -5.59
N ASN A 96 -9.01 9.67 -5.73
CA ASN A 96 -10.34 10.27 -5.63
C ASN A 96 -11.28 9.77 -6.73
N ILE A 97 -10.81 9.70 -7.98
CA ILE A 97 -11.58 9.15 -9.10
C ILE A 97 -11.92 7.68 -8.87
N ALA A 98 -10.96 6.89 -8.38
CA ALA A 98 -11.18 5.48 -8.06
C ALA A 98 -12.22 5.33 -6.94
N LEU A 99 -12.15 6.16 -5.89
CA LEU A 99 -13.11 6.15 -4.79
C LEU A 99 -14.54 6.47 -5.26
N GLU A 100 -14.71 7.49 -6.11
CA GLU A 100 -16.01 7.80 -6.70
C GLU A 100 -16.57 6.63 -7.52
N ASN A 101 -15.73 6.03 -8.37
CA ASN A 101 -16.11 4.87 -9.17
C ASN A 101 -16.53 3.67 -8.31
N TYR A 102 -15.79 3.38 -7.23
CA TYR A 102 -16.16 2.28 -6.32
C TYR A 102 -17.41 2.59 -5.49
N ARG A 103 -17.63 3.85 -5.11
CA ARG A 103 -18.86 4.28 -4.47
C ARG A 103 -20.08 4.03 -5.36
N ASP A 104 -19.99 4.35 -6.66
CA ASP A 104 -21.06 4.10 -7.62
C ASP A 104 -21.30 2.61 -7.84
N LYS A 105 -20.24 1.81 -7.94
CA LYS A 105 -20.32 0.34 -7.99
C LYS A 105 -20.98 -0.22 -6.73
N MET A 106 -20.65 0.31 -5.56
CA MET A 106 -21.22 -0.10 -4.28
C MET A 106 -22.73 0.19 -4.24
N ASN A 107 -23.15 1.41 -4.63
CA ASN A 107 -24.55 1.77 -4.72
C ASN A 107 -25.32 0.85 -5.68
N THR A 108 -24.71 0.49 -6.82
CA THR A 108 -25.28 -0.45 -7.78
C THR A 108 -25.37 -1.86 -7.19
N SER A 109 -24.37 -2.30 -6.44
CA SER A 109 -24.37 -3.62 -5.78
C SER A 109 -25.44 -3.74 -4.72
N VAL A 110 -25.70 -2.68 -3.95
CA VAL A 110 -26.81 -2.66 -2.98
C VAL A 110 -28.16 -2.83 -3.69
N LYS A 111 -28.39 -2.11 -4.79
CA LYS A 111 -29.64 -2.25 -5.58
C LYS A 111 -29.79 -3.67 -6.16
N ARG A 112 -28.69 -4.26 -6.66
CA ARG A 112 -28.69 -5.64 -7.17
C ARG A 112 -28.98 -6.66 -6.08
N TYR A 113 -28.41 -6.47 -4.90
CA TYR A 113 -28.66 -7.31 -3.74
C TYR A 113 -30.16 -7.30 -3.39
N THR A 114 -30.76 -6.12 -3.21
CA THR A 114 -32.19 -5.98 -2.87
C THR A 114 -33.10 -6.61 -3.94
N ALA A 115 -32.77 -6.44 -5.23
CA ALA A 115 -33.52 -7.05 -6.31
C ALA A 115 -33.39 -8.59 -6.33
N ALA A 116 -32.17 -9.11 -6.10
CA ALA A 116 -31.91 -10.55 -6.02
C ALA A 116 -32.62 -11.18 -4.82
N GLU A 117 -32.66 -10.51 -3.66
CA GLU A 117 -33.38 -10.94 -2.46
C GLU A 117 -34.88 -11.08 -2.73
N SER A 118 -35.50 -10.04 -3.34
CA SER A 118 -36.92 -10.10 -3.73
C SER A 118 -37.19 -11.21 -4.75
N THR A 119 -36.30 -11.41 -5.74
CA THR A 119 -36.43 -12.47 -6.74
C THR A 119 -36.33 -13.85 -6.09
N LEU A 120 -35.41 -14.05 -5.17
CA LEU A 120 -35.24 -15.29 -4.42
C LEU A 120 -36.51 -15.62 -3.59
N GLU A 121 -37.05 -14.62 -2.89
CA GLU A 121 -38.29 -14.79 -2.11
C GLU A 121 -39.46 -15.22 -3.00
N MET A 122 -39.62 -14.58 -4.19
CA MET A 122 -40.68 -14.94 -5.13
C MET A 122 -40.48 -16.36 -5.71
N ALA A 123 -39.26 -16.70 -6.08
CA ALA A 123 -38.93 -18.03 -6.61
C ALA A 123 -39.16 -19.13 -5.56
N GLN A 124 -38.81 -18.88 -4.30
CA GLN A 124 -39.09 -19.81 -3.20
C GLN A 124 -40.59 -20.02 -2.97
N LYS A 125 -41.36 -18.94 -3.00
CA LYS A 125 -42.85 -19.05 -2.90
C LYS A 125 -43.44 -19.83 -4.07
N SER A 126 -42.98 -19.56 -5.30
CA SER A 126 -43.43 -20.27 -6.50
C SER A 126 -43.11 -21.77 -6.42
N TYR A 127 -41.87 -22.12 -6.02
CA TYR A 127 -41.49 -23.52 -5.83
C TYR A 127 -42.37 -24.22 -4.80
N ASN A 128 -42.59 -23.63 -3.64
CA ASN A 128 -43.41 -24.22 -2.58
C ASN A 128 -44.89 -24.43 -3.04
N ILE A 129 -45.44 -23.56 -3.90
CA ILE A 129 -46.76 -23.73 -4.49
C ILE A 129 -46.74 -24.88 -5.49
N SER A 130 -45.78 -24.93 -6.41
CA SER A 130 -45.66 -25.99 -7.42
C SER A 130 -45.46 -27.37 -6.79
N GLU A 131 -44.68 -27.47 -5.72
CA GLU A 131 -44.47 -28.67 -4.94
C GLU A 131 -45.78 -29.20 -4.34
N LYS A 132 -46.55 -28.34 -3.65
CA LYS A 132 -47.87 -28.69 -3.10
C LYS A 132 -48.89 -29.09 -4.18
N MET A 133 -48.88 -28.38 -5.33
CA MET A 133 -49.76 -28.72 -6.44
C MET A 133 -49.41 -30.06 -7.07
N TYR A 134 -48.12 -30.41 -7.17
CA TYR A 134 -47.62 -31.71 -7.63
C TYR A 134 -48.02 -32.82 -6.64
N GLU A 135 -47.85 -32.64 -5.35
CA GLU A 135 -48.28 -33.59 -4.31
C GLU A 135 -49.79 -33.89 -4.35
N LEU A 136 -50.59 -32.88 -4.70
CA LEU A 136 -52.04 -33.01 -4.86
C LEU A 136 -52.47 -33.59 -6.25
N GLY A 137 -51.51 -33.94 -7.10
CA GLY A 137 -51.76 -34.41 -8.46
C GLY A 137 -52.33 -33.34 -9.42
N LYS A 138 -52.14 -32.04 -9.10
CA LYS A 138 -52.67 -30.89 -9.85
C LYS A 138 -51.59 -30.18 -10.69
N ALA A 139 -50.35 -30.56 -10.59
CA ALA A 139 -49.24 -30.07 -11.40
C ALA A 139 -48.44 -31.24 -11.97
N THR A 140 -47.76 -31.03 -13.09
CA THR A 140 -46.89 -32.00 -13.74
C THR A 140 -45.49 -31.95 -13.12
N LEU A 141 -44.71 -33.03 -13.31
CA LEU A 141 -43.31 -33.07 -12.91
C LEU A 141 -42.47 -32.01 -13.64
N VAL A 142 -42.82 -31.65 -14.87
CA VAL A 142 -42.17 -30.62 -15.67
C VAL A 142 -42.35 -29.24 -14.97
N GLU A 143 -43.56 -28.89 -14.55
CA GLU A 143 -43.83 -27.65 -13.84
C GLU A 143 -43.11 -27.55 -12.51
N LEU A 144 -42.98 -28.65 -11.76
CA LEU A 144 -42.18 -28.71 -10.53
C LEU A 144 -40.68 -28.52 -10.84
N ASN A 145 -40.15 -29.19 -11.86
CA ASN A 145 -38.74 -29.04 -12.25
C ASN A 145 -38.44 -27.62 -12.73
N ASP A 146 -39.35 -26.97 -13.47
CA ASP A 146 -39.17 -25.58 -13.91
C ASP A 146 -39.14 -24.60 -12.71
N ALA A 147 -40.00 -24.84 -11.74
CA ALA A 147 -40.00 -24.03 -10.49
C ALA A 147 -38.72 -24.25 -9.68
N GLN A 148 -38.20 -25.50 -9.61
CA GLN A 148 -36.92 -25.84 -8.98
C GLN A 148 -35.76 -25.17 -9.68
N LEU A 149 -35.74 -25.18 -11.02
CA LEU A 149 -34.70 -24.51 -11.80
C LEU A 149 -34.70 -23.00 -11.58
N ALA A 150 -35.90 -22.38 -11.57
CA ALA A 150 -36.06 -20.94 -11.28
C ALA A 150 -35.56 -20.59 -9.88
N LEU A 151 -35.84 -21.41 -8.88
CA LEU A 151 -35.31 -21.21 -7.51
C LEU A 151 -33.78 -21.32 -7.47
N THR A 152 -33.22 -22.34 -8.12
CA THR A 152 -31.76 -22.52 -8.18
C THR A 152 -31.07 -21.34 -8.86
N GLN A 153 -31.66 -20.83 -9.95
CA GLN A 153 -31.16 -19.64 -10.64
C GLN A 153 -31.24 -18.38 -9.76
N ALA A 154 -32.32 -18.20 -9.00
CA ALA A 154 -32.46 -17.10 -8.06
C ALA A 154 -31.43 -17.18 -6.92
N GLN A 155 -31.15 -18.36 -6.37
CA GLN A 155 -30.12 -18.60 -5.37
C GLN A 155 -28.72 -18.27 -5.90
N LEU A 156 -28.41 -18.67 -7.15
CA LEU A 156 -27.15 -18.32 -7.80
C LEU A 156 -27.01 -16.81 -7.98
N THR A 157 -28.06 -16.15 -8.44
CA THR A 157 -28.08 -14.68 -8.62
C THR A 157 -27.87 -13.95 -7.30
N MET A 158 -28.48 -14.42 -6.22
CA MET A 158 -28.30 -13.87 -4.86
C MET A 158 -26.83 -14.04 -4.41
N SER A 159 -26.25 -15.22 -4.58
CA SER A 159 -24.85 -15.48 -4.21
C SER A 159 -23.87 -14.57 -4.98
N GLN A 160 -24.14 -14.35 -6.27
CA GLN A 160 -23.36 -13.43 -7.11
C GLN A 160 -23.49 -11.97 -6.64
N ALA A 161 -24.70 -11.56 -6.23
CA ALA A 161 -24.93 -10.20 -5.73
C ALA A 161 -24.19 -9.95 -4.41
N ILE A 162 -24.20 -10.92 -3.49
CA ILE A 162 -23.45 -10.86 -2.23
C ILE A 162 -21.94 -10.78 -2.51
N TYR A 163 -21.42 -11.64 -3.36
CA TYR A 163 -20.01 -11.65 -3.73
C TYR A 163 -19.57 -10.30 -4.32
N GLN A 164 -20.36 -9.74 -5.24
CA GLN A 164 -20.07 -8.45 -5.86
C GLN A 164 -20.08 -7.30 -4.83
N TYR A 165 -21.02 -7.33 -3.89
CA TYR A 165 -21.06 -6.36 -2.79
C TYR A 165 -19.79 -6.43 -1.94
N MET A 166 -19.40 -7.64 -1.50
CA MET A 166 -18.22 -7.85 -0.67
C MET A 166 -16.92 -7.43 -1.38
N THR A 167 -16.80 -7.77 -2.67
CA THR A 167 -15.64 -7.39 -3.48
C THR A 167 -15.51 -5.86 -3.62
N ASN A 168 -16.62 -5.18 -3.90
CA ASN A 168 -16.61 -3.70 -3.99
C ASN A 168 -16.30 -3.05 -2.65
N LYS A 169 -16.79 -3.60 -1.54
CA LYS A 169 -16.46 -3.14 -0.20
C LYS A 169 -14.98 -3.29 0.10
N ALA A 170 -14.42 -4.48 -0.14
CA ALA A 170 -12.98 -4.73 0.07
C ALA A 170 -12.10 -3.79 -0.75
N ALA A 171 -12.48 -3.49 -2.00
CA ALA A 171 -11.76 -2.55 -2.84
C ALA A 171 -11.78 -1.10 -2.30
N ILE A 172 -12.88 -0.67 -1.69
CA ILE A 172 -12.96 0.64 -1.01
C ILE A 172 -12.05 0.65 0.23
N ASP A 173 -12.11 -0.40 1.03
CA ASP A 173 -11.30 -0.51 2.25
C ASP A 173 -9.79 -0.51 1.91
N GLU A 174 -9.38 -1.20 0.84
CA GLU A 174 -8.01 -1.17 0.31
C GLU A 174 -7.59 0.25 -0.14
N LEU A 175 -8.44 0.94 -0.90
CA LEU A 175 -8.16 2.32 -1.31
C LEU A 175 -8.01 3.28 -0.13
N MET A 176 -8.79 3.07 0.92
CA MET A 176 -8.74 3.90 2.13
C MET A 176 -7.56 3.52 3.04
N GLY A 177 -6.86 2.42 2.76
CA GLY A 177 -5.78 1.91 3.60
C GLY A 177 -6.29 1.39 4.95
N VAL A 178 -7.47 0.76 4.96
CA VAL A 178 -8.00 0.10 6.16
C VAL A 178 -7.23 -1.20 6.35
N GLU A 179 -6.47 -1.28 7.42
CA GLU A 179 -5.74 -2.49 7.79
C GLU A 179 -6.70 -3.48 8.45
N TYR A 180 -6.92 -4.63 7.82
CA TYR A 180 -7.61 -5.74 8.45
C TYR A 180 -6.61 -6.44 9.39
N ILE A 181 -6.75 -6.21 10.69
CA ILE A 181 -6.03 -7.00 11.70
C ILE A 181 -6.62 -8.41 11.63
N THR A 182 -5.93 -9.32 10.99
CA THR A 182 -6.19 -10.75 11.14
C THR A 182 -5.84 -11.12 12.59
N GLU A 183 -6.76 -11.74 13.31
CA GLU A 183 -6.60 -12.17 14.72
C GLU A 183 -5.40 -13.13 14.95
N GLU A 184 -4.76 -13.60 13.89
CA GLU A 184 -3.57 -14.45 13.93
C GLU A 184 -2.32 -13.76 14.53
N ASN A 185 -2.23 -12.42 14.50
CA ASN A 185 -1.07 -11.70 15.05
C ASN A 185 -1.12 -11.49 16.58
N ASN A 186 -2.17 -11.96 17.25
CA ASN A 186 -2.30 -11.79 18.70
C ASN A 186 -1.82 -13.00 19.50
N SER A 187 -1.39 -14.09 18.85
CA SER A 187 -0.90 -15.31 19.53
C SER A 187 0.62 -15.33 19.77
N ASP A 188 1.38 -14.43 19.13
CA ASP A 188 2.85 -14.40 19.26
C ASP A 188 3.38 -13.42 20.32
N ASN A 189 2.49 -12.76 21.10
CA ASN A 189 2.87 -11.81 22.15
C ASN A 189 2.38 -12.22 23.57
N GLN A 190 2.20 -13.52 23.82
CA GLN A 190 1.99 -14.01 25.20
C GLN A 190 3.11 -14.95 25.64
#